data_94fc60e4884abe06e94c2af86837578d
#
_entry.id   94fc60e4884abe06e94c2af86837578d
#
_cell.length_a   1.000
_cell.length_b   1.000
_cell.length_c   1.000
_cell.angle_alpha   90.00
_cell.angle_beta   90.00
_cell.angle_gamma   90.00
#
_symmetry.space_group_name_H-M   'P 1'
#
loop_
_entity.id
_entity.type
_entity.pdbx_description
1 polymer ?
#
loop_
_entity_poly.entity_id
_entity_poly.type
_entity_poly.pdbx_seq_one_letter_code
_entity_poly.pdbx_strand_id
1 'polypeptide(L)'
;MEQTPPENLVTLERALVLFEVTEAELITPESRSRLDHKRRQLLLIWHPHRYANLTNNPKKYMKMYKQGEAMTKEIQSAYEVLIARLENNKS
;
A
#
# COMPACT_ATOMS: atom_id res chain seq x y z
N MET A 1 7.06 -20.63 -19.81
CA MET A 1 6.34 -20.76 -18.87
C MET A 1 6.07 -19.53 -18.31
N GLU A 2 4.98 -19.36 -17.93
CA GLU A 2 4.63 -18.28 -17.48
C GLU A 2 4.55 -18.21 -16.09
N GLN A 3 4.96 -17.19 -15.51
CA GLN A 3 4.83 -17.09 -14.20
C GLN A 3 3.80 -16.20 -13.86
N THR A 4 2.93 -16.57 -13.03
CA THR A 4 1.90 -15.70 -12.53
C THR A 4 2.48 -14.94 -11.39
N PRO A 5 2.53 -13.64 -11.43
CA PRO A 5 3.08 -12.89 -10.32
C PRO A 5 2.23 -13.11 -9.08
N PRO A 6 2.81 -13.01 -7.90
CA PRO A 6 2.04 -13.08 -6.67
C PRO A 6 0.96 -12.01 -6.67
N GLU A 7 -0.15 -12.30 -6.02
CA GLU A 7 -1.24 -11.38 -5.96
C GLU A 7 -0.85 -10.05 -5.38
N ASN A 8 0.10 -10.05 -4.48
CA ASN A 8 0.51 -8.81 -3.83
C ASN A 8 1.71 -8.15 -4.49
N LEU A 9 2.08 -8.60 -5.70
CA LEU A 9 3.20 -7.98 -6.39
C LEU A 9 2.75 -6.64 -6.96
N VAL A 10 3.48 -5.59 -6.63
CA VAL A 10 3.14 -4.25 -7.05
C VAL A 10 4.30 -3.67 -7.82
N THR A 11 4.01 -3.03 -8.95
CA THR A 11 5.06 -2.39 -9.75
C THR A 11 5.48 -1.07 -9.10
N LEU A 12 6.64 -0.59 -9.46
CA LEU A 12 7.12 0.69 -8.96
C LEU A 12 6.14 1.81 -9.31
N GLU A 13 5.63 1.81 -10.53
CA GLU A 13 4.70 2.85 -10.94
C GLU A 13 3.44 2.86 -10.10
N ARG A 14 2.89 1.68 -9.85
CA ARG A 14 1.70 1.59 -9.01
C ARG A 14 1.99 2.04 -7.59
N ALA A 15 3.17 1.69 -7.07
CA ALA A 15 3.56 2.08 -5.73
C ALA A 15 3.68 3.60 -5.61
N LEU A 16 4.25 4.24 -6.62
CA LEU A 16 4.38 5.69 -6.61
C LEU A 16 3.00 6.36 -6.60
N VAL A 17 2.09 5.84 -7.41
CA VAL A 17 0.74 6.38 -7.46
C VAL A 17 0.02 6.20 -6.12
N LEU A 18 0.11 5.00 -5.57
CA LEU A 18 -0.58 4.68 -4.35
C LEU A 18 -0.11 5.54 -3.17
N PHE A 19 1.20 5.79 -3.11
CA PHE A 19 1.76 6.60 -2.04
C PHE A 19 1.83 8.09 -2.41
N GLU A 20 1.42 8.42 -3.63
CA GLU A 20 1.38 9.81 -4.08
C GLU A 20 2.75 10.49 -3.99
N VAL A 21 3.79 9.78 -4.42
CA VAL A 21 5.14 10.32 -4.43
C VAL A 21 5.75 10.14 -5.81
N THR A 22 6.82 10.87 -6.09
CA THR A 22 7.54 10.73 -7.34
C THR A 22 8.91 10.12 -7.05
N GLU A 23 9.58 9.65 -8.09
CA GLU A 23 10.91 9.09 -7.90
C GLU A 23 11.87 10.12 -7.36
N ALA A 24 11.72 11.38 -7.78
CA ALA A 24 12.57 12.44 -7.28
C ALA A 24 12.46 12.60 -5.78
N GLU A 25 11.25 12.41 -5.25
CA GLU A 25 11.05 12.54 -3.82
C GLU A 25 11.69 11.42 -3.02
N LEU A 26 11.99 10.30 -3.66
CA LEU A 26 12.61 9.19 -2.96
C LEU A 26 14.10 9.42 -2.71
N ILE A 27 14.66 10.48 -3.30
CA ILE A 27 16.09 10.75 -3.14
C ILE A 27 16.37 11.58 -1.90
N THR A 28 15.36 12.24 -1.37
CA THR A 28 15.56 13.16 -0.25
C THR A 28 15.78 12.40 1.06
N PRO A 29 16.46 12.99 2.02
CA PRO A 29 16.72 12.34 3.30
C PRO A 29 15.44 12.01 4.08
N GLU A 30 14.38 12.81 3.88
CA GLU A 30 13.15 12.61 4.60
C GLU A 30 12.24 11.55 3.98
N SER A 31 12.65 10.98 2.85
CA SER A 31 11.75 10.10 2.11
C SER A 31 11.28 8.90 2.92
N ARG A 32 12.18 8.27 3.68
CA ARG A 32 11.80 7.10 4.46
C ARG A 32 10.75 7.45 5.50
N SER A 33 10.93 8.57 6.18
CA SER A 33 9.98 9.00 7.18
C SER A 33 8.63 9.33 6.56
N ARG A 34 8.65 9.94 5.38
CA ARG A 34 7.41 10.24 4.67
C ARG A 34 6.68 8.98 4.24
N LEU A 35 7.42 7.98 3.77
CA LEU A 35 6.82 6.73 3.36
C LEU A 35 6.21 6.01 4.55
N ASP A 36 6.88 6.02 5.70
CA ASP A 36 6.35 5.40 6.91
C ASP A 36 5.05 6.08 7.33
N HIS A 37 5.04 7.40 7.30
CA HIS A 37 3.85 8.16 7.68
C HIS A 37 2.70 7.88 6.72
N LYS A 38 2.98 7.88 5.43
CA LYS A 38 1.95 7.63 4.43
C LYS A 38 1.39 6.22 4.55
N ARG A 39 2.28 5.24 4.82
CA ARG A 39 1.84 3.87 5.00
C ARG A 39 0.84 3.77 6.16
N ARG A 40 1.14 4.43 7.27
CA ARG A 40 0.23 4.40 8.41
C ARG A 40 -1.10 5.03 8.07
N GLN A 41 -1.09 6.13 7.32
CA GLN A 41 -2.32 6.79 6.94
C GLN A 41 -3.15 5.89 6.03
N LEU A 42 -2.51 5.26 5.05
CA LEU A 42 -3.23 4.39 4.13
C LEU A 42 -3.80 3.16 4.84
N LEU A 43 -3.03 2.60 5.77
CA LEU A 43 -3.51 1.44 6.53
C LEU A 43 -4.72 1.80 7.39
N LEU A 44 -4.73 3.01 7.95
CA LEU A 44 -5.88 3.43 8.73
C LEU A 44 -7.12 3.56 7.86
N ILE A 45 -6.96 4.08 6.65
CA ILE A 45 -8.08 4.24 5.74
C ILE A 45 -8.68 2.90 5.35
N TRP A 46 -7.85 1.89 5.12
CA TRP A 46 -8.30 0.60 4.62
C TRP A 46 -8.40 -0.50 5.66
N HIS A 47 -8.19 -0.17 6.93
CA HIS A 47 -8.25 -1.17 7.98
C HIS A 47 -9.68 -1.70 8.13
N PRO A 48 -9.85 -3.02 8.25
CA PRO A 48 -11.20 -3.60 8.32
C PRO A 48 -12.06 -3.06 9.44
N HIS A 49 -11.47 -2.57 10.51
CA HIS A 49 -12.25 -2.02 11.61
C HIS A 49 -13.11 -0.83 11.19
N ARG A 50 -12.76 -0.17 10.11
CA ARG A 50 -13.54 0.95 9.65
C ARG A 50 -14.91 0.53 9.17
N TYR A 51 -15.09 -0.77 8.89
CA TYR A 51 -16.36 -1.25 8.35
C TYR A 51 -17.20 -1.97 9.39
N ALA A 52 -16.78 -1.92 10.64
CA ALA A 52 -17.51 -2.62 11.71
C ALA A 52 -18.93 -2.11 11.86
N ASN A 53 -19.17 -0.83 11.51
CA ASN A 53 -20.49 -0.26 11.61
C ASN A 53 -21.47 -0.75 10.55
N LEU A 54 -21.00 -1.56 9.59
CA LEU A 54 -21.86 -2.06 8.54
C LEU A 54 -22.41 -3.44 8.86
N THR A 55 -22.43 -3.81 10.14
CA THR A 55 -22.85 -5.14 10.54
C THR A 55 -24.30 -5.42 10.24
N ASN A 56 -25.13 -4.38 10.08
CA ASN A 56 -26.53 -4.60 9.74
C ASN A 56 -26.71 -4.87 8.25
N ASN A 57 -25.64 -4.90 7.46
CA ASN A 57 -25.70 -5.23 6.06
C ASN A 57 -24.55 -6.19 5.77
N PRO A 58 -24.73 -7.48 6.04
CA PRO A 58 -23.64 -8.45 5.95
C PRO A 58 -22.95 -8.51 4.60
N LYS A 59 -23.71 -8.41 3.51
CA LYS A 59 -23.11 -8.48 2.19
C LYS A 59 -22.18 -7.30 1.94
N LYS A 60 -22.62 -6.12 2.30
CA LYS A 60 -21.81 -4.92 2.12
C LYS A 60 -20.60 -4.97 3.02
N TYR A 61 -20.77 -5.43 4.25
CA TYR A 61 -19.67 -5.54 5.19
C TYR A 61 -18.60 -6.48 4.65
N MET A 62 -19.01 -7.66 4.16
CA MET A 62 -18.05 -8.62 3.64
C MET A 62 -17.32 -8.09 2.43
N LYS A 63 -18.03 -7.38 1.55
CA LYS A 63 -17.41 -6.82 0.37
C LYS A 63 -16.34 -5.79 0.75
N MET A 64 -16.69 -4.92 1.70
CA MET A 64 -15.75 -3.89 2.14
C MET A 64 -14.59 -4.48 2.90
N TYR A 65 -14.85 -5.53 3.67
CA TYR A 65 -13.79 -6.19 4.42
C TYR A 65 -12.76 -6.80 3.46
N LYS A 66 -13.25 -7.50 2.43
CA LYS A 66 -12.34 -8.11 1.47
C LYS A 66 -11.55 -7.06 0.69
N GLN A 67 -12.20 -5.96 0.37
CA GLN A 67 -11.53 -4.88 -0.34
C GLN A 67 -10.45 -4.28 0.56
N GLY A 68 -10.75 -4.10 1.84
CA GLY A 68 -9.78 -3.58 2.79
C GLY A 68 -8.58 -4.50 2.95
N GLU A 69 -8.84 -5.81 2.98
CA GLU A 69 -7.75 -6.77 3.07
C GLU A 69 -6.84 -6.69 1.85
N ALA A 70 -7.44 -6.62 0.66
CA ALA A 70 -6.67 -6.55 -0.57
C ALA A 70 -5.83 -5.27 -0.60
N MET A 71 -6.43 -4.15 -0.19
CA MET A 71 -5.72 -2.89 -0.17
C MET A 71 -4.60 -2.88 0.87
N THR A 72 -4.82 -3.51 2.01
CA THR A 72 -3.78 -3.60 3.03
C THR A 72 -2.57 -4.35 2.49
N LYS A 73 -2.80 -5.43 1.76
CA LYS A 73 -1.70 -6.18 1.17
C LYS A 73 -0.99 -5.36 0.10
N GLU A 74 -1.76 -4.64 -0.71
CA GLU A 74 -1.18 -3.82 -1.76
C GLU A 74 -0.34 -2.68 -1.16
N ILE A 75 -0.83 -2.07 -0.10
CA ILE A 75 -0.10 -0.99 0.57
C ILE A 75 1.23 -1.51 1.11
N GLN A 76 1.22 -2.67 1.74
CA GLN A 76 2.45 -3.23 2.29
C GLN A 76 3.43 -3.56 1.17
N SER A 77 2.97 -4.16 0.08
CA SER A 77 3.83 -4.48 -1.06
C SER A 77 4.38 -3.22 -1.70
N ALA A 78 3.55 -2.19 -1.83
CA ALA A 78 3.97 -0.92 -2.41
C ALA A 78 5.05 -0.29 -1.53
N TYR A 79 4.86 -0.35 -0.21
CA TYR A 79 5.84 0.21 0.71
C TYR A 79 7.19 -0.49 0.51
N GLU A 80 7.18 -1.82 0.41
CA GLU A 80 8.42 -2.58 0.23
C GLU A 80 9.11 -2.24 -1.08
N VAL A 81 8.33 -2.05 -2.14
CA VAL A 81 8.88 -1.67 -3.43
C VAL A 81 9.57 -0.30 -3.33
N LEU A 82 8.91 0.64 -2.65
CA LEU A 82 9.46 2.00 -2.53
C LEU A 82 10.70 2.02 -1.63
N ILE A 83 10.70 1.24 -0.56
CA ILE A 83 11.86 1.17 0.32
C ILE A 83 13.05 0.56 -0.43
N ALA A 84 12.80 -0.48 -1.23
CA ALA A 84 13.87 -1.10 -2.00
C ALA A 84 14.46 -0.11 -3.00
N ARG A 85 13.60 0.67 -3.64
CA ARG A 85 14.06 1.67 -4.60
C ARG A 85 14.86 2.77 -3.90
N LEU A 86 14.40 3.17 -2.73
CA LEU A 86 15.07 4.19 -1.96
C LEU A 86 16.46 3.73 -1.55
N GLU A 87 16.58 2.48 -1.13
CA GLU A 87 17.87 1.94 -0.72
C GLU A 87 18.81 1.79 -1.88
N ASN A 88 18.29 1.47 -3.06
CA ASN A 88 19.12 1.40 -4.24
C ASN A 88 19.67 2.78 -4.59
N ASN A 89 18.91 3.84 -4.36
CA ASN A 89 19.34 5.17 -4.68
C ASN A 89 20.41 5.69 -3.72
N LYS A 90 20.57 5.04 -2.59
CA LYS A 90 21.56 5.46 -1.63
C LYS A 90 22.96 5.03 -1.98
N SER A 91 23.13 4.03 -2.78
CA SER A 91 24.48 3.59 -3.13
C SER A 91 25.06 4.37 -4.31
#